data_ba4bacb2ce9dcc8f3709fed6eb02c71b
#
_entry.id   ba4bacb2ce9dcc8f3709fed6eb02c71b
#
_cell.length_a   1.000
_cell.length_b   1.000
_cell.length_c   1.000
_cell.angle_alpha   90.00
_cell.angle_beta   90.00
_cell.angle_gamma   90.00
#
_symmetry.space_group_name_H-M   'P 1'
#
loop_
_entity.id
_entity.type
_entity.pdbx_description
1 polymer ?
#
loop_
_entity_poly.entity_id
_entity_poly.type
_entity_poly.pdbx_seq_one_letter_code
_entity_poly.pdbx_strand_id
1 'polypeptide(L)'
;MPNLELSSEEDDPKTKKKVVSKEMKDKFYKKAIVITSRVHPGETQSSFLVEGLINYLLSNQDEAREIREKFVIKIVPMLNPDGVILGNSRSSLIGVDLNRRWIKPSKFLHPTIYYTKSLIKYLNKKL
;
A
#
# COMPACT_ATOMS: atom_id res chain seq x y z
N MET A 1 -37.46 30.19 31.58
CA MET A 1 -36.65 30.25 30.36
C MET A 1 -35.23 29.85 30.74
N PRO A 2 -34.72 28.68 30.30
CA PRO A 2 -33.31 28.33 30.56
C PRO A 2 -32.44 28.88 29.45
N ASN A 3 -31.35 29.54 29.82
CA ASN A 3 -30.30 30.06 28.96
C ASN A 3 -29.60 28.90 28.25
N LEU A 4 -29.59 28.93 26.94
CA LEU A 4 -28.70 28.12 26.07
C LEU A 4 -27.36 28.87 26.02
N GLU A 5 -26.39 28.40 26.79
CA GLU A 5 -24.99 28.75 26.57
C GLU A 5 -24.50 28.01 25.33
N LEU A 6 -24.33 28.75 24.22
CA LEU A 6 -23.62 28.30 23.03
C LEU A 6 -22.13 28.25 23.36
N SER A 7 -21.57 27.05 23.34
CA SER A 7 -20.16 26.80 23.51
C SER A 7 -19.33 27.42 22.39
N SER A 8 -18.49 28.40 22.77
CA SER A 8 -17.65 29.21 21.88
C SER A 8 -16.31 28.55 21.50
N GLU A 9 -16.27 27.22 21.26
CA GLU A 9 -15.00 26.54 20.95
C GLU A 9 -14.66 26.48 19.45
N GLU A 10 -15.54 26.95 18.53
CA GLU A 10 -15.32 26.84 17.08
C GLU A 10 -14.58 28.01 16.43
N ASP A 11 -14.23 29.06 17.16
CA ASP A 11 -13.72 30.32 16.58
C ASP A 11 -12.21 30.60 16.81
N ASP A 12 -11.43 29.66 17.36
CA ASP A 12 -9.99 29.84 17.49
C ASP A 12 -9.31 29.84 16.12
N PRO A 13 -8.59 30.93 15.74
CA PRO A 13 -7.86 31.03 14.46
C PRO A 13 -6.82 29.92 14.24
N LYS A 14 -6.31 29.31 15.33
CA LYS A 14 -5.37 28.19 15.27
C LYS A 14 -6.08 26.89 14.88
N THR A 15 -7.30 26.67 15.35
CA THR A 15 -8.13 25.51 15.01
C THR A 15 -8.58 25.59 13.56
N LYS A 16 -9.05 26.76 13.09
CA LYS A 16 -9.41 27.00 11.67
C LYS A 16 -8.21 26.81 10.74
N LYS A 17 -7.01 27.31 11.08
CA LYS A 17 -5.78 27.06 10.30
C LYS A 17 -5.39 25.58 10.23
N LYS A 18 -5.60 24.81 11.30
CA LYS A 18 -5.28 23.39 11.38
C LYS A 18 -6.24 22.54 10.56
N VAL A 19 -7.53 22.86 10.56
CA VAL A 19 -8.57 22.19 9.76
C VAL A 19 -8.34 22.47 8.27
N VAL A 20 -8.18 23.73 7.87
CA VAL A 20 -7.92 24.11 6.47
C VAL A 20 -6.64 23.46 5.93
N SER A 21 -5.57 23.36 6.75
CA SER A 21 -4.33 22.69 6.32
C SER A 21 -4.49 21.16 6.16
N LYS A 22 -5.40 20.56 6.93
CA LYS A 22 -5.70 19.12 6.83
C LYS A 22 -6.57 18.83 5.60
N GLU A 23 -7.63 19.61 5.38
CA GLU A 23 -8.49 19.50 4.20
C GLU A 23 -7.73 19.76 2.89
N MET A 24 -6.82 20.75 2.88
CA MET A 24 -5.94 20.98 1.73
C MET A 24 -5.00 19.80 1.50
N LYS A 25 -4.43 19.20 2.54
CA LYS A 25 -3.58 18.02 2.41
C LYS A 25 -4.37 16.82 1.87
N ASP A 26 -5.56 16.56 2.43
CA ASP A 26 -6.43 15.45 1.98
C ASP A 26 -6.90 15.63 0.52
N LYS A 27 -6.97 16.87 0.02
CA LYS A 27 -7.32 17.19 -1.37
C LYS A 27 -6.16 17.03 -2.35
N PHE A 28 -4.91 17.26 -1.91
CA PHE A 28 -3.73 17.26 -2.78
C PHE A 28 -2.88 15.99 -2.69
N TYR A 29 -3.01 15.18 -1.62
CA TYR A 29 -2.20 13.98 -1.43
C TYR A 29 -3.05 12.70 -1.58
N LYS A 30 -2.80 11.97 -2.66
CA LYS A 30 -3.40 10.64 -2.85
C LYS A 30 -2.89 9.68 -1.79
N LYS A 31 -3.79 8.88 -1.22
CA LYS A 31 -3.39 7.77 -0.34
C LYS A 31 -2.67 6.68 -1.13
N ALA A 32 -1.68 6.03 -0.53
CA ALA A 32 -0.97 4.93 -1.17
C ALA A 32 -1.62 3.58 -0.81
N ILE A 33 -1.75 2.73 -1.84
CA ILE A 33 -2.09 1.32 -1.70
C ILE A 33 -0.90 0.51 -2.21
N VAL A 34 -0.37 -0.40 -1.38
CA VAL A 34 0.72 -1.31 -1.78
C VAL A 34 0.14 -2.72 -1.85
N ILE A 35 0.19 -3.31 -3.03
CA ILE A 35 -0.29 -4.67 -3.30
C ILE A 35 0.91 -5.55 -3.57
N THR A 36 1.02 -6.68 -2.88
CA THR A 36 2.07 -7.67 -3.07
C THR A 36 1.47 -9.00 -3.48
N SER A 37 2.17 -9.76 -4.31
CA SER A 37 1.70 -11.05 -4.81
C SER A 37 2.83 -12.06 -4.87
N ARG A 38 2.49 -13.32 -5.05
CA ARG A 38 3.37 -14.47 -5.29
C ARG A 38 4.52 -14.57 -4.27
N VAL A 39 4.23 -14.41 -2.98
CA VAL A 39 5.19 -14.64 -1.89
C VAL A 39 5.51 -16.12 -1.74
N HIS A 40 4.54 -16.99 -1.96
CA HIS A 40 4.73 -18.42 -2.05
C HIS A 40 4.72 -18.85 -3.52
N PRO A 41 5.77 -19.49 -4.01
CA PRO A 41 5.93 -19.83 -5.43
C PRO A 41 4.83 -20.72 -6.00
N GLY A 42 4.30 -21.66 -5.20
CA GLY A 42 3.24 -22.59 -5.64
C GLY A 42 1.85 -21.96 -5.80
N GLU A 43 1.64 -20.74 -5.29
CA GLU A 43 0.35 -20.04 -5.36
C GLU A 43 0.17 -19.32 -6.72
N THR A 44 0.10 -20.09 -7.82
CA THR A 44 0.04 -19.55 -9.20
C THR A 44 -1.15 -18.63 -9.42
N GLN A 45 -2.29 -18.89 -8.78
CA GLN A 45 -3.51 -18.08 -8.85
C GLN A 45 -3.26 -16.61 -8.49
N SER A 46 -2.31 -16.34 -7.60
CA SER A 46 -1.99 -14.96 -7.20
C SER A 46 -1.40 -14.12 -8.34
N SER A 47 -0.69 -14.75 -9.29
CA SER A 47 -0.18 -14.06 -10.47
C SER A 47 -1.30 -13.69 -11.44
N PHE A 48 -2.26 -14.60 -11.68
CA PHE A 48 -3.43 -14.32 -12.52
C PHE A 48 -4.33 -13.25 -11.90
N LEU A 49 -4.52 -13.28 -10.58
CA LEU A 49 -5.28 -12.24 -9.87
C LEU A 49 -4.64 -10.86 -10.03
N VAL A 50 -3.32 -10.76 -9.89
CA VAL A 50 -2.63 -9.48 -10.02
C VAL A 50 -2.59 -9.00 -11.47
N GLU A 51 -2.47 -9.89 -12.43
CA GLU A 51 -2.57 -9.56 -13.86
C GLU A 51 -3.96 -8.99 -14.19
N GLY A 52 -5.03 -9.66 -13.76
CA GLY A 52 -6.40 -9.19 -13.93
C GLY A 52 -6.63 -7.82 -13.26
N LEU A 53 -6.08 -7.64 -12.06
CA LEU A 53 -6.16 -6.35 -11.36
C LEU A 53 -5.44 -5.23 -12.11
N ILE A 54 -4.24 -5.49 -12.65
CA ILE A 54 -3.48 -4.51 -13.44
C ILE A 54 -4.28 -4.13 -14.69
N ASN A 55 -4.80 -5.13 -15.42
CA ASN A 55 -5.60 -4.90 -16.61
C ASN A 55 -6.85 -4.07 -16.29
N TYR A 56 -7.55 -4.38 -15.20
CA TYR A 56 -8.68 -3.60 -14.74
C TYR A 56 -8.29 -2.16 -14.40
N LEU A 57 -7.25 -1.98 -13.60
CA LEU A 57 -6.77 -0.65 -13.19
C LEU A 57 -6.30 0.21 -14.37
N LEU A 58 -5.84 -0.39 -15.46
CA LEU A 58 -5.43 0.30 -16.68
C LEU A 58 -6.56 0.50 -17.68
N SER A 59 -7.73 -0.09 -17.43
CA SER A 59 -8.89 0.03 -18.32
C SER A 59 -9.49 1.43 -18.33
N ASN A 60 -10.38 1.66 -19.31
CA ASN A 60 -11.13 2.91 -19.45
C ASN A 60 -12.44 2.94 -18.63
N GLN A 61 -12.67 1.97 -17.75
CA GLN A 61 -13.84 1.93 -16.88
C GLN A 61 -13.80 3.11 -15.89
N ASP A 62 -14.96 3.67 -15.60
CA ASP A 62 -15.07 4.86 -14.77
C ASP A 62 -14.60 4.61 -13.33
N GLU A 63 -14.91 3.44 -12.78
CA GLU A 63 -14.45 3.04 -11.45
C GLU A 63 -12.93 2.88 -11.39
N ALA A 64 -12.30 2.32 -12.43
CA ALA A 64 -10.86 2.20 -12.52
C ALA A 64 -10.18 3.58 -12.59
N ARG A 65 -10.78 4.51 -13.32
CA ARG A 65 -10.34 5.90 -13.38
C ARG A 65 -10.44 6.58 -12.02
N GLU A 66 -11.57 6.45 -11.34
CA GLU A 66 -11.79 6.99 -10.01
C GLU A 66 -10.76 6.47 -8.99
N ILE A 67 -10.45 5.17 -9.02
CA ILE A 67 -9.42 4.59 -8.18
C ILE A 67 -8.05 5.21 -8.45
N ARG A 68 -7.65 5.36 -9.72
CA ARG A 68 -6.36 5.98 -10.09
C ARG A 68 -6.29 7.47 -9.73
N GLU A 69 -7.43 8.16 -9.72
CA GLU A 69 -7.50 9.57 -9.29
C GLU A 69 -7.34 9.72 -7.78
N LYS A 70 -7.90 8.80 -6.99
CA LYS A 70 -7.91 8.86 -5.52
C LYS A 70 -6.65 8.26 -4.88
N PHE A 71 -6.00 7.29 -5.53
CA PHE A 71 -4.92 6.51 -4.93
C PHE A 71 -3.66 6.47 -5.78
N VAL A 72 -2.51 6.39 -5.10
CA VAL A 72 -1.23 5.95 -5.70
C VAL A 72 -1.10 4.46 -5.45
N ILE A 73 -1.16 3.66 -6.53
CA ILE A 73 -1.12 2.20 -6.41
C ILE A 73 0.28 1.72 -6.78
N LYS A 74 0.91 0.98 -5.89
CA LYS A 74 2.20 0.31 -6.07
C LYS A 74 1.98 -1.19 -6.04
N ILE A 75 2.38 -1.88 -7.09
CA ILE A 75 2.20 -3.33 -7.21
C ILE A 75 3.57 -4.00 -7.26
N VAL A 76 3.78 -4.98 -6.38
CA VAL A 76 4.93 -5.90 -6.42
C VAL A 76 4.37 -7.27 -6.83
N PRO A 77 4.36 -7.58 -8.14
CA PRO A 77 3.59 -8.71 -8.67
C PRO A 77 4.17 -10.08 -8.29
N MET A 78 5.44 -10.14 -7.90
CA MET A 78 6.11 -11.39 -7.52
C MET A 78 7.17 -11.12 -6.46
N LEU A 79 6.91 -11.55 -5.22
CA LEU A 79 7.85 -11.41 -4.11
C LEU A 79 8.91 -12.52 -4.05
N ASN A 80 8.66 -13.66 -4.71
CA ASN A 80 9.56 -14.80 -4.65
C ASN A 80 9.89 -15.36 -6.06
N PRO A 81 10.55 -14.56 -6.92
CA PRO A 81 10.90 -15.01 -8.27
C PRO A 81 11.84 -16.20 -8.27
N ASP A 82 12.81 -16.25 -7.35
CA ASP A 82 13.76 -17.35 -7.25
C ASP A 82 13.07 -18.69 -6.97
N GLY A 83 12.13 -18.68 -6.01
CA GLY A 83 11.35 -19.88 -5.70
C GLY A 83 10.46 -20.32 -6.86
N VAL A 84 9.94 -19.39 -7.67
CA VAL A 84 9.18 -19.73 -8.90
C VAL A 84 10.08 -20.40 -9.93
N ILE A 85 11.28 -19.85 -10.18
CA ILE A 85 12.24 -20.41 -11.14
C ILE A 85 12.70 -21.80 -10.69
N LEU A 86 12.90 -22.01 -9.39
CA LEU A 86 13.32 -23.29 -8.83
C LEU A 86 12.19 -24.34 -8.71
N GLY A 87 10.93 -23.94 -8.94
CA GLY A 87 9.79 -24.83 -8.79
C GLY A 87 9.44 -25.15 -7.32
N ASN A 88 9.83 -24.30 -6.38
CA ASN A 88 9.49 -24.47 -4.98
C ASN A 88 7.98 -24.26 -4.74
N SER A 89 7.40 -24.99 -3.81
CA SER A 89 6.00 -24.76 -3.44
C SER A 89 5.82 -23.54 -2.54
N ARG A 90 6.77 -23.30 -1.61
CA ARG A 90 6.64 -22.27 -0.57
C ARG A 90 7.91 -21.45 -0.31
N SER A 91 9.07 -22.09 -0.29
CA SER A 91 10.32 -21.47 0.13
C SER A 91 10.97 -20.60 -0.94
N SER A 92 11.82 -19.67 -0.50
CA SER A 92 12.73 -18.90 -1.34
C SER A 92 13.99 -19.71 -1.70
N LEU A 93 14.91 -19.11 -2.46
CA LEU A 93 16.22 -19.68 -2.82
C LEU A 93 16.97 -20.27 -1.61
N ILE A 94 16.91 -19.61 -0.47
CA ILE A 94 17.59 -20.03 0.76
C ILE A 94 16.74 -20.94 1.67
N GLY A 95 15.66 -21.53 1.16
CA GLY A 95 14.82 -22.49 1.88
C GLY A 95 13.91 -21.91 2.96
N VAL A 96 13.64 -20.59 2.97
CA VAL A 96 12.81 -19.96 3.99
C VAL A 96 11.48 -19.45 3.42
N ASP A 97 10.46 -19.45 4.27
CA ASP A 97 9.18 -18.77 3.98
C ASP A 97 9.38 -17.25 4.12
N LEU A 98 9.35 -16.54 2.99
CA LEU A 98 9.50 -15.08 2.97
C LEU A 98 8.39 -14.37 3.74
N ASN A 99 7.19 -14.95 3.81
CA ASN A 99 6.07 -14.35 4.55
C ASN A 99 6.24 -14.42 6.08
N ARG A 100 7.31 -15.04 6.57
CA ARG A 100 7.74 -15.01 7.98
C ARG A 100 8.89 -14.04 8.23
N ARG A 101 9.28 -13.24 7.23
CA ARG A 101 10.49 -12.38 7.32
C ARG A 101 10.20 -10.88 7.36
N TRP A 102 8.92 -10.47 7.42
CA TRP A 102 8.53 -9.06 7.42
C TRP A 102 9.00 -8.25 8.64
N ILE A 103 9.14 -8.87 9.82
CA ILE A 103 9.55 -8.16 11.05
C ILE A 103 10.99 -7.65 10.91
N LYS A 104 11.94 -8.52 10.56
CA LYS A 104 13.38 -8.21 10.44
C LYS A 104 13.95 -8.83 9.16
N PRO A 105 13.62 -8.33 7.96
CA PRO A 105 14.17 -8.87 6.73
C PRO A 105 15.66 -8.54 6.59
N SER A 106 16.46 -9.48 6.12
CA SER A 106 17.83 -9.24 5.70
C SER A 106 17.85 -8.62 4.30
N LYS A 107 18.68 -7.61 4.07
CA LYS A 107 18.87 -7.00 2.76
C LYS A 107 19.42 -7.99 1.72
N PHE A 108 20.28 -8.92 2.14
CA PHE A 108 20.94 -9.89 1.27
C PHE A 108 20.14 -11.19 1.12
N LEU A 109 19.57 -11.70 2.22
CA LEU A 109 18.86 -12.99 2.23
C LEU A 109 17.39 -12.89 1.85
N HIS A 110 16.76 -11.73 2.05
CA HIS A 110 15.34 -11.49 1.79
C HIS A 110 15.14 -10.16 1.05
N PRO A 111 15.82 -9.92 -0.09
CA PRO A 111 15.89 -8.60 -0.72
C PRO A 111 14.52 -8.07 -1.10
N THR A 112 13.65 -8.90 -1.66
CA THR A 112 12.30 -8.48 -2.09
C THR A 112 11.46 -7.99 -0.92
N ILE A 113 11.47 -8.70 0.22
CA ILE A 113 10.78 -8.29 1.45
C ILE A 113 11.42 -7.02 2.03
N TYR A 114 12.74 -6.95 2.06
CA TYR A 114 13.48 -5.79 2.59
C TYR A 114 13.12 -4.50 1.81
N TYR A 115 13.20 -4.55 0.48
CA TYR A 115 12.92 -3.37 -0.34
C TYR A 115 11.43 -3.01 -0.38
N THR A 116 10.53 -4.00 -0.38
CA THR A 116 9.08 -3.73 -0.27
C THR A 116 8.75 -3.07 1.06
N LYS A 117 9.32 -3.55 2.17
CA LYS A 117 9.16 -2.90 3.48
C LYS A 117 9.73 -1.47 3.50
N SER A 118 10.85 -1.24 2.82
CA SER A 118 11.46 0.08 2.68
C SER A 118 10.58 1.02 1.86
N LEU A 119 9.97 0.54 0.78
CA LEU A 119 8.98 1.27 -0.02
C LEU A 119 7.77 1.69 0.82
N ILE A 120 7.20 0.77 1.60
CA ILE A 120 6.06 1.06 2.49
C ILE A 120 6.43 2.16 3.49
N LYS A 121 7.61 2.05 4.12
CA LYS A 121 8.10 3.08 5.06
C LYS A 121 8.32 4.43 4.38
N TYR A 122 8.82 4.45 3.15
CA TYR A 122 9.01 5.67 2.38
C TYR A 122 7.66 6.34 2.08
N LEU A 123 6.68 5.58 1.59
CA LEU A 123 5.35 6.09 1.28
C LEU A 123 4.66 6.66 2.52
N ASN A 124 4.75 5.98 3.66
CA ASN A 124 4.16 6.44 4.93
C ASN A 124 4.78 7.75 5.47
N LYS A 125 5.97 8.13 4.99
CA LYS A 125 6.61 9.41 5.35
C LYS A 125 6.31 10.53 4.38
N LYS A 126 5.93 10.21 3.15
CA LYS A 126 5.80 11.18 2.05
C LYS A 126 4.36 11.49 1.68
N LEU A 127 3.44 10.58 1.94
CA LEU A 127 2.01 10.71 1.72
C LEU A 127 1.25 10.75 3.06
#